data_380b52c0c5dce0783734ba36da04c3ad
#
_entry.id   380b52c0c5dce0783734ba36da04c3ad
#
_cell.length_a   1.000
_cell.length_b   1.000
_cell.length_c   1.000
_cell.angle_alpha   90.00
_cell.angle_beta   90.00
_cell.angle_gamma   90.00
#
_symmetry.space_group_name_H-M   'P 1'
#
loop_
_entity.id
_entity.type
_entity.pdbx_description
1 polymer ?
#
loop_
_entity_poly.entity_id
_entity_poly.type
_entity_poly.pdbx_seq_one_letter_code
_entity_poly.pdbx_strand_id
1 'polypeptide(L)'
;MAKQYKGPLDYIDVATRIVEFREKYPDGRLRQKDVQFIDFAGKSWVVFTAEAWRSQDDPAPAHGTAWEPVPGPTQFTRDSELQNAETAAWGRAMVAALAVDTRKGVASQEEMAKVAAAQPLAPYVPSRDWVAEMREAVAAGADRDKKNEIYAGAVAEGAPAPFLDKVREAGRG
;
A
#
# COMPACT_ATOMS: atom_id res chain seq x y z
N MET A 1 -18.98 -13.58 17.96
CA MET A 1 -17.65 -13.26 18.55
C MET A 1 -16.66 -13.20 17.40
N ALA A 2 -16.22 -12.00 17.02
CA ALA A 2 -15.19 -11.84 16.01
C ALA A 2 -13.88 -12.44 16.55
N LYS A 3 -13.21 -13.30 15.78
CA LYS A 3 -11.90 -13.83 16.11
C LYS A 3 -10.91 -12.65 16.08
N GLN A 4 -10.43 -12.26 17.26
CA GLN A 4 -9.36 -11.30 17.39
C GLN A 4 -8.11 -11.89 16.70
N TYR A 5 -7.62 -11.22 15.68
CA TYR A 5 -6.40 -11.63 14.98
C TYR A 5 -5.22 -11.52 15.95
N LYS A 6 -4.70 -12.65 16.39
CA LYS A 6 -3.44 -12.75 17.13
C LYS A 6 -2.32 -12.99 16.13
N GLY A 7 -1.89 -11.94 15.46
CA GLY A 7 -0.64 -11.97 14.69
C GLY A 7 0.59 -12.05 15.60
N PRO A 8 1.78 -12.26 15.03
CA PRO A 8 3.03 -12.37 15.78
C PRO A 8 3.42 -11.09 16.53
N LEU A 9 2.72 -9.97 16.30
CA LEU A 9 2.88 -8.68 16.97
C LEU A 9 1.53 -8.28 17.56
N ASP A 10 1.56 -7.77 18.79
CA ASP A 10 0.38 -7.28 19.52
C ASP A 10 0.03 -5.87 19.01
N TYR A 11 -0.64 -5.81 17.84
CA TYR A 11 -1.02 -4.54 17.22
C TYR A 11 -2.09 -3.84 18.08
N ILE A 12 -1.83 -2.57 18.39
CA ILE A 12 -2.77 -1.72 19.10
C ILE A 12 -3.71 -1.08 18.06
N ASP A 13 -5.02 -1.18 18.27
CA ASP A 13 -5.99 -0.51 17.42
C ASP A 13 -5.92 1.03 17.57
N VAL A 14 -6.44 1.74 16.58
CA VAL A 14 -6.38 3.21 16.56
C VAL A 14 -7.23 3.82 17.68
N ALA A 15 -8.33 3.20 18.07
CA ALA A 15 -9.17 3.68 19.16
C ALA A 15 -8.42 3.67 20.50
N THR A 16 -7.70 2.58 20.79
CA THR A 16 -6.83 2.50 21.96
C THR A 16 -5.72 3.56 21.92
N ARG A 17 -5.12 3.81 20.74
CA ARG A 17 -4.10 4.88 20.61
C ARG A 17 -4.67 6.28 20.83
N ILE A 18 -5.91 6.52 20.45
CA ILE A 18 -6.59 7.80 20.75
C ILE A 18 -6.70 8.00 22.25
N VAL A 19 -7.06 6.96 23.01
CA VAL A 19 -7.13 7.02 24.48
C VAL A 19 -5.74 7.30 25.06
N GLU A 20 -4.72 6.52 24.71
CA GLU A 20 -3.33 6.73 25.16
C GLU A 20 -2.83 8.15 24.83
N PHE A 21 -3.13 8.64 23.64
CA PHE A 21 -2.75 9.99 23.21
C PHE A 21 -3.42 11.06 24.07
N ARG A 22 -4.72 10.92 24.37
CA ARG A 22 -5.48 11.86 25.18
C ARG A 22 -5.06 11.83 26.66
N GLU A 23 -4.73 10.66 27.19
CA GLU A 23 -4.20 10.53 28.54
C GLU A 23 -2.84 11.21 28.69
N LYS A 24 -1.94 11.02 27.72
CA LYS A 24 -0.60 11.61 27.76
C LYS A 24 -0.60 13.11 27.43
N TYR A 25 -1.49 13.54 26.56
CA TYR A 25 -1.60 14.91 26.08
C TYR A 25 -3.06 15.39 26.15
N PRO A 26 -3.55 15.79 27.36
CA PRO A 26 -4.94 16.21 27.54
C PRO A 26 -5.34 17.39 26.66
N ASP A 27 -4.42 18.35 26.42
CA ASP A 27 -4.60 19.50 25.53
C ASP A 27 -4.20 19.22 24.07
N GLY A 28 -3.82 17.98 23.80
CA GLY A 28 -3.41 17.54 22.47
C GLY A 28 -4.55 17.58 21.46
N ARG A 29 -4.21 17.69 20.17
CA ARG A 29 -5.16 17.75 19.07
C ARG A 29 -4.78 16.77 17.97
N LEU A 30 -5.80 16.15 17.37
CA LEU A 30 -5.69 15.43 16.12
C LEU A 30 -6.35 16.26 15.02
N ARG A 31 -5.65 16.53 13.93
CA ARG A 31 -6.14 17.36 12.83
C ARG A 31 -5.88 16.70 11.49
N GLN A 32 -6.82 16.85 10.58
CA GLN A 32 -6.55 16.67 9.16
C GLN A 32 -5.61 17.78 8.72
N LYS A 33 -4.48 17.41 8.14
CA LYS A 33 -3.58 18.37 7.49
C LYS A 33 -3.95 18.55 6.03
N ASP A 34 -4.13 17.43 5.31
CA ASP A 34 -4.36 17.44 3.87
C ASP A 34 -5.07 16.17 3.41
N VAL A 35 -5.87 16.31 2.36
CA VAL A 35 -6.48 15.20 1.62
C VAL A 35 -6.31 15.47 0.14
N GLN A 36 -5.76 14.51 -0.59
CA GLN A 36 -5.55 14.59 -2.03
C GLN A 36 -6.09 13.34 -2.72
N PHE A 37 -6.64 13.53 -3.92
CA PHE A 37 -6.90 12.46 -4.86
C PHE A 37 -5.88 12.57 -5.98
N ILE A 38 -5.10 11.51 -6.18
CA ILE A 38 -4.01 11.47 -7.14
C ILE A 38 -4.11 10.26 -8.04
N ASP A 39 -3.62 10.40 -9.27
CA ASP A 39 -3.42 9.28 -10.17
C ASP A 39 -1.94 8.88 -10.17
N PHE A 40 -1.66 7.65 -9.79
CA PHE A 40 -0.31 7.12 -9.73
C PHE A 40 -0.27 5.66 -10.19
N ALA A 41 0.69 5.32 -11.05
CA ALA A 41 0.88 3.99 -11.61
C ALA A 41 -0.40 3.40 -12.25
N GLY A 42 -1.19 4.24 -12.95
CA GLY A 42 -2.43 3.82 -13.62
C GLY A 42 -3.60 3.54 -12.69
N LYS A 43 -3.55 4.00 -11.45
CA LYS A 43 -4.63 3.87 -10.45
C LYS A 43 -4.86 5.21 -9.78
N SER A 44 -6.12 5.44 -9.39
CA SER A 44 -6.47 6.57 -8.54
C SER A 44 -6.29 6.20 -7.06
N TRP A 45 -5.86 7.16 -6.26
CA TRP A 45 -5.60 7.00 -4.84
C TRP A 45 -6.17 8.19 -4.07
N VAL A 46 -6.66 7.94 -2.87
CA VAL A 46 -6.85 8.96 -1.86
C VAL A 46 -5.66 8.93 -0.90
N VAL A 47 -5.05 10.09 -0.69
CA VAL A 47 -3.94 10.30 0.24
C VAL A 47 -4.43 11.19 1.36
N PHE A 48 -4.33 10.72 2.60
CA PHE A 48 -4.71 11.47 3.79
C PHE A 48 -3.47 11.74 4.64
N THR A 49 -3.27 13.00 5.03
CA THR A 49 -2.23 13.39 5.97
C THR A 49 -2.86 13.95 7.24
N ALA A 50 -2.51 13.34 8.37
CA ALA A 50 -2.92 13.74 9.71
C ALA A 50 -1.80 14.42 10.47
N GLU A 51 -2.16 15.25 11.45
CA GLU A 51 -1.27 15.85 12.45
C GLU A 51 -1.73 15.48 13.84
N ALA A 52 -0.77 15.12 14.70
CA ALA A 52 -0.96 14.94 16.13
C ALA A 52 -0.15 16.01 16.87
N TRP A 53 -0.85 16.94 17.51
CA TRP A 53 -0.31 18.05 18.27
C TRP A 53 -0.32 17.66 19.74
N ARG A 54 0.84 17.71 20.44
CA ARG A 54 0.96 17.36 21.86
C ARG A 54 0.38 18.43 22.77
N SER A 55 0.32 19.69 22.31
CA SER A 55 -0.30 20.84 22.97
C SER A 55 -0.87 21.78 21.93
N GLN A 56 -1.56 22.85 22.38
CA GLN A 56 -2.11 23.86 21.50
C GLN A 56 -1.03 24.59 20.68
N ASP A 57 0.15 24.79 21.27
CA ASP A 57 1.27 25.54 20.72
C ASP A 57 2.46 24.63 20.40
N ASP A 58 2.20 23.36 20.05
CA ASP A 58 3.25 22.41 19.67
C ASP A 58 4.00 22.91 18.43
N PRO A 59 5.28 23.28 18.53
CA PRO A 59 6.05 23.87 17.42
C PRO A 59 6.38 22.83 16.32
N ALA A 60 6.23 21.55 16.63
CA ALA A 60 6.59 20.45 15.74
C ALA A 60 5.61 19.27 15.89
N PRO A 61 4.37 19.42 15.42
CA PRO A 61 3.39 18.32 15.48
C PRO A 61 3.88 17.11 14.69
N ALA A 62 3.54 15.93 15.19
CA ALA A 62 3.84 14.70 14.48
C ALA A 62 2.90 14.50 13.29
N HIS A 63 3.42 13.95 12.21
CA HIS A 63 2.66 13.70 10.98
C HIS A 63 2.50 12.21 10.73
N GLY A 64 1.37 11.84 10.13
CA GLY A 64 1.12 10.50 9.61
C GLY A 64 0.44 10.61 8.26
N THR A 65 0.93 9.89 7.27
CA THR A 65 0.32 9.83 5.94
C THR A 65 -0.06 8.39 5.63
N ALA A 66 -1.24 8.20 5.09
CA ALA A 66 -1.73 6.94 4.57
C ALA A 66 -2.46 7.17 3.25
N TRP A 67 -2.55 6.14 2.44
CA TRP A 67 -3.24 6.16 1.16
C TRP A 67 -4.04 4.88 0.93
N GLU A 68 -5.12 4.99 0.17
CA GLU A 68 -5.96 3.88 -0.24
C GLU A 68 -6.24 3.97 -1.75
N PRO A 69 -6.28 2.85 -2.48
CA PRO A 69 -6.67 2.86 -3.88
C PRO A 69 -8.18 3.16 -4.02
N VAL A 70 -8.54 3.92 -5.05
CA VAL A 70 -9.93 4.27 -5.38
C VAL A 70 -10.24 3.76 -6.78
N PRO A 71 -11.23 2.84 -6.94
CA PRO A 71 -12.03 2.21 -5.87
C PRO A 71 -11.22 1.20 -5.05
N GLY A 72 -11.66 0.98 -3.81
CA GLY A 72 -11.09 -0.03 -2.94
C GLY A 72 -11.18 -1.45 -3.54
N PRO A 73 -10.16 -2.30 -3.37
CA PRO A 73 -10.06 -3.59 -4.06
C PRO A 73 -11.02 -4.65 -3.53
N THR A 74 -11.61 -4.46 -2.37
CA THR A 74 -12.51 -5.42 -1.73
C THR A 74 -13.87 -4.81 -1.45
N GLN A 75 -14.89 -5.62 -1.26
CA GLN A 75 -16.22 -5.16 -0.83
C GLN A 75 -16.21 -4.44 0.53
N PHE A 76 -15.20 -4.67 1.38
CA PHE A 76 -15.06 -4.04 2.70
C PHE A 76 -14.32 -2.69 2.64
N THR A 77 -13.52 -2.47 1.59
CA THR A 77 -12.75 -1.23 1.42
C THR A 77 -13.40 -0.28 0.41
N ARG A 78 -14.26 -0.82 -0.47
CA ARG A 78 -14.99 0.00 -1.45
C ARG A 78 -16.00 0.90 -0.74
N ASP A 79 -16.03 2.16 -1.16
CA ASP A 79 -16.86 3.22 -0.58
C ASP A 79 -16.48 3.63 0.86
N SER A 80 -15.29 3.17 1.34
CA SER A 80 -14.74 3.51 2.65
C SER A 80 -13.26 3.92 2.58
N GLU A 81 -12.76 4.21 1.39
CA GLU A 81 -11.34 4.46 1.13
C GLU A 81 -10.82 5.65 1.93
N LEU A 82 -11.58 6.76 1.93
CA LEU A 82 -11.20 7.96 2.67
C LEU A 82 -11.14 7.71 4.17
N GLN A 83 -12.16 7.06 4.75
CA GLN A 83 -12.22 6.75 6.17
C GLN A 83 -11.08 5.80 6.58
N ASN A 84 -10.73 4.85 5.72
CA ASN A 84 -9.63 3.93 5.96
C ASN A 84 -8.28 4.67 5.93
N ALA A 85 -8.06 5.54 4.94
CA ALA A 85 -6.85 6.35 4.85
C ALA A 85 -6.73 7.30 6.05
N GLU A 86 -7.83 7.95 6.46
CA GLU A 86 -7.89 8.81 7.64
C GLU A 86 -7.49 8.07 8.92
N THR A 87 -8.14 6.93 9.19
CA THR A 87 -7.88 6.12 10.39
C THR A 87 -6.43 5.68 10.45
N ALA A 88 -5.87 5.19 9.35
CA ALA A 88 -4.47 4.77 9.27
C ALA A 88 -3.51 5.96 9.45
N ALA A 89 -3.80 7.13 8.87
CA ALA A 89 -2.98 8.32 9.03
C ALA A 89 -2.96 8.83 10.48
N TRP A 90 -4.10 8.84 11.15
CA TRP A 90 -4.16 9.21 12.58
C TRP A 90 -3.39 8.24 13.45
N GLY A 91 -3.52 6.93 13.22
CA GLY A 91 -2.73 5.93 13.92
C GLY A 91 -1.23 6.19 13.82
N ARG A 92 -0.73 6.48 12.62
CA ARG A 92 0.68 6.80 12.35
C ARG A 92 1.13 8.10 13.00
N ALA A 93 0.32 9.16 12.93
CA ALA A 93 0.63 10.44 13.57
C ALA A 93 0.72 10.30 15.10
N MET A 94 -0.20 9.56 15.73
CA MET A 94 -0.16 9.30 17.18
C MET A 94 1.05 8.46 17.59
N VAL A 95 1.42 7.43 16.82
CA VAL A 95 2.64 6.65 17.08
C VAL A 95 3.87 7.56 17.12
N ALA A 96 3.99 8.47 16.15
CA ALA A 96 5.10 9.43 16.11
C ALA A 96 5.06 10.43 17.29
N ALA A 97 3.88 10.95 17.65
CA ALA A 97 3.71 11.90 18.75
C ALA A 97 3.99 11.26 20.12
N LEU A 98 3.54 10.03 20.31
CA LEU A 98 3.71 9.29 21.55
C LEU A 98 5.14 8.80 21.74
N ALA A 99 5.92 8.68 20.66
CA ALA A 99 7.23 8.02 20.63
C ALA A 99 7.19 6.64 21.33
N VAL A 100 6.13 5.89 21.06
CA VAL A 100 5.90 4.58 21.68
C VAL A 100 6.87 3.53 21.16
N ASP A 101 6.98 2.43 21.90
CA ASP A 101 7.78 1.27 21.53
C ASP A 101 7.30 0.68 20.19
N THR A 102 8.10 0.92 19.16
CA THR A 102 7.82 0.43 17.80
C THR A 102 7.95 -1.09 17.65
N ARG A 103 8.39 -1.81 18.70
CA ARG A 103 8.39 -3.29 18.70
C ARG A 103 6.98 -3.86 18.54
N LYS A 104 5.95 -3.10 18.87
CA LYS A 104 4.54 -3.45 18.63
C LYS A 104 4.05 -3.11 17.21
N GLY A 105 4.93 -2.66 16.34
CA GLY A 105 4.63 -2.28 14.97
C GLY A 105 4.10 -0.85 14.83
N VAL A 106 4.28 -0.29 13.63
CA VAL A 106 3.77 1.04 13.24
C VAL A 106 2.42 0.91 12.52
N ALA A 107 2.19 -0.23 11.87
CA ALA A 107 0.94 -0.53 11.20
C ALA A 107 -0.20 -0.66 12.22
N SER A 108 -1.40 -0.20 11.86
CA SER A 108 -2.59 -0.40 12.68
C SER A 108 -3.10 -1.85 12.58
N GLN A 109 -3.93 -2.25 13.55
CA GLN A 109 -4.59 -3.56 13.48
C GLN A 109 -5.45 -3.69 12.22
N GLU A 110 -6.09 -2.60 11.80
CA GLU A 110 -6.90 -2.53 10.58
C GLU A 110 -6.04 -2.71 9.32
N GLU A 111 -4.86 -2.11 9.26
CA GLU A 111 -3.92 -2.30 8.16
C GLU A 111 -3.47 -3.77 8.08
N MET A 112 -3.18 -4.39 9.21
CA MET A 112 -2.79 -5.80 9.25
C MET A 112 -3.94 -6.74 8.90
N ALA A 113 -5.16 -6.41 9.30
CA ALA A 113 -6.35 -7.17 8.90
C ALA A 113 -6.56 -7.10 7.38
N LYS A 114 -6.30 -5.96 6.74
CA LYS A 114 -6.34 -5.82 5.27
C LYS A 114 -5.29 -6.71 4.60
N VAL A 115 -4.06 -6.73 5.11
CA VAL A 115 -2.99 -7.59 4.59
C VAL A 115 -3.38 -9.07 4.72
N ALA A 116 -3.95 -9.46 5.86
CA ALA A 116 -4.41 -10.84 6.09
C ALA A 116 -5.62 -11.23 5.24
N ALA A 117 -6.49 -10.26 4.93
CA ALA A 117 -7.68 -10.47 4.08
C ALA A 117 -7.36 -10.31 2.57
N ALA A 118 -6.21 -9.76 2.22
CA ALA A 118 -5.78 -9.68 0.83
C ALA A 118 -5.60 -11.11 0.31
N GLN A 119 -6.49 -11.52 -0.60
CA GLN A 119 -6.28 -12.77 -1.32
C GLN A 119 -4.96 -12.65 -2.10
N PRO A 120 -4.16 -13.73 -2.16
CA PRO A 120 -3.04 -13.77 -3.07
C PRO A 120 -3.56 -13.33 -4.45
N LEU A 121 -2.85 -12.40 -5.08
CA LEU A 121 -3.15 -12.05 -6.47
C LEU A 121 -3.26 -13.36 -7.25
N ALA A 122 -4.35 -13.52 -8.01
CA ALA A 122 -4.49 -14.68 -8.88
C ALA A 122 -3.18 -14.84 -9.67
N PRO A 123 -2.66 -16.07 -9.81
CA PRO A 123 -1.45 -16.29 -10.58
C PRO A 123 -1.59 -15.60 -11.95
N TYR A 124 -0.59 -14.81 -12.32
CA TYR A 124 -0.56 -14.20 -13.64
C TYR A 124 -0.59 -15.31 -14.69
N VAL A 125 -1.61 -15.32 -15.51
CA VAL A 125 -1.76 -16.22 -16.66
C VAL A 125 -1.61 -15.36 -17.90
N PRO A 126 -0.50 -15.49 -18.63
CA PRO A 126 -0.31 -14.71 -19.85
C PRO A 126 -1.33 -15.13 -20.92
N SER A 127 -1.85 -14.16 -21.69
CA SER A 127 -2.73 -14.45 -22.84
C SER A 127 -1.98 -15.11 -23.99
N ARG A 128 -0.65 -14.93 -24.01
CA ARG A 128 0.30 -15.46 -25.02
C ARG A 128 1.55 -15.97 -24.33
N ASP A 129 2.23 -16.92 -24.93
CA ASP A 129 3.55 -17.38 -24.44
C ASP A 129 4.66 -16.42 -24.90
N TRP A 130 4.75 -15.27 -24.22
CA TRP A 130 5.75 -14.23 -24.48
C TRP A 130 7.20 -14.75 -24.41
N VAL A 131 7.46 -15.78 -23.61
CA VAL A 131 8.80 -16.37 -23.48
C VAL A 131 9.14 -17.22 -24.71
N ALA A 132 8.18 -18.01 -25.19
CA ALA A 132 8.34 -18.78 -26.42
C ALA A 132 8.49 -17.85 -27.63
N GLU A 133 7.63 -16.83 -27.76
CA GLU A 133 7.72 -15.84 -28.84
C GLU A 133 9.08 -15.12 -28.87
N MET A 134 9.60 -14.76 -27.70
CA MET A 134 10.93 -14.15 -27.62
C MET A 134 12.03 -15.10 -28.07
N ARG A 135 11.98 -16.39 -27.71
CA ARG A 135 12.94 -17.40 -28.15
C ARG A 135 12.86 -17.64 -29.64
N GLU A 136 11.66 -17.70 -30.21
CA GLU A 136 11.46 -17.85 -31.65
C GLU A 136 11.99 -16.63 -32.40
N ALA A 137 11.75 -15.42 -31.92
CA ALA A 137 12.30 -14.20 -32.48
C ALA A 137 13.83 -14.20 -32.48
N VAL A 138 14.45 -14.64 -31.37
CA VAL A 138 15.91 -14.79 -31.29
C VAL A 138 16.42 -15.83 -32.29
N ALA A 139 15.79 -17.00 -32.37
CA ALA A 139 16.16 -18.06 -33.29
C ALA A 139 16.02 -17.64 -34.76
N ALA A 140 15.05 -16.78 -35.05
CA ALA A 140 14.84 -16.18 -36.37
C ALA A 140 15.78 -15.02 -36.71
N GLY A 141 16.68 -14.64 -35.79
CA GLY A 141 17.59 -13.52 -35.96
C GLY A 141 16.93 -12.14 -35.91
N ALA A 142 15.80 -12.02 -35.21
CA ALA A 142 15.06 -10.76 -35.08
C ALA A 142 15.94 -9.65 -34.53
N ASP A 143 15.75 -8.44 -35.03
CA ASP A 143 16.41 -7.24 -34.58
C ASP A 143 15.97 -6.81 -33.17
N ARG A 144 16.60 -5.76 -32.68
CA ARG A 144 16.32 -5.22 -31.34
C ARG A 144 14.90 -4.66 -31.21
N ASP A 145 14.39 -4.09 -32.31
CA ASP A 145 13.07 -3.45 -32.28
C ASP A 145 11.97 -4.50 -32.15
N LYS A 146 12.09 -5.63 -32.84
CA LYS A 146 11.15 -6.74 -32.70
C LYS A 146 11.19 -7.37 -31.30
N LYS A 147 12.36 -7.52 -30.71
CA LYS A 147 12.52 -8.01 -29.34
C LYS A 147 11.90 -7.04 -28.32
N ASN A 148 12.08 -5.72 -28.52
CA ASN A 148 11.47 -4.69 -27.69
C ASN A 148 9.94 -4.69 -27.81
N GLU A 149 9.38 -4.92 -29.00
CA GLU A 149 7.93 -5.04 -29.21
C GLU A 149 7.33 -6.18 -28.40
N ILE A 150 7.95 -7.36 -28.42
CA ILE A 150 7.50 -8.53 -27.64
C ILE A 150 7.55 -8.23 -26.13
N TYR A 151 8.65 -7.65 -25.67
CA TYR A 151 8.78 -7.27 -24.25
C TYR A 151 7.74 -6.21 -23.84
N ALA A 152 7.53 -5.19 -24.67
CA ALA A 152 6.55 -4.15 -24.42
C ALA A 152 5.11 -4.71 -24.40
N GLY A 153 4.81 -5.72 -25.24
CA GLY A 153 3.54 -6.43 -25.21
C GLY A 153 3.29 -7.13 -23.87
N ALA A 154 4.28 -7.83 -23.34
CA ALA A 154 4.18 -8.46 -22.01
C ALA A 154 3.99 -7.41 -20.90
N VAL A 155 4.68 -6.26 -20.98
CA VAL A 155 4.50 -5.15 -20.02
C VAL A 155 3.09 -4.58 -20.10
N ALA A 156 2.58 -4.35 -21.31
CA ALA A 156 1.23 -3.80 -21.54
C ALA A 156 0.12 -4.72 -21.03
N GLU A 157 0.36 -6.05 -21.05
CA GLU A 157 -0.55 -7.05 -20.46
C GLU A 157 -0.52 -7.08 -18.92
N GLY A 158 0.40 -6.35 -18.29
CA GLY A 158 0.54 -6.32 -16.84
C GLY A 158 1.35 -7.46 -16.26
N ALA A 159 2.27 -8.05 -17.02
CA ALA A 159 3.13 -9.13 -16.56
C ALA A 159 3.94 -8.71 -15.33
N PRO A 160 4.02 -9.55 -14.27
CA PRO A 160 4.79 -9.25 -13.08
C PRO A 160 6.30 -9.31 -13.35
N ALA A 161 7.09 -8.57 -12.57
CA ALA A 161 8.53 -8.44 -12.75
C ALA A 161 9.27 -9.80 -12.90
N PRO A 162 8.99 -10.85 -12.09
CA PRO A 162 9.65 -12.15 -12.26
C PRO A 162 9.36 -12.83 -13.60
N PHE A 163 8.20 -12.56 -14.22
CA PHE A 163 7.86 -13.06 -15.55
C PHE A 163 8.56 -12.23 -16.64
N LEU A 164 8.59 -10.92 -16.50
CA LEU A 164 9.31 -10.02 -17.42
C LEU A 164 10.81 -10.32 -17.45
N ASP A 165 11.40 -10.72 -16.33
CA ASP A 165 12.80 -11.16 -16.28
C ASP A 165 13.02 -12.42 -17.13
N LYS A 166 12.10 -13.39 -17.11
CA LYS A 166 12.17 -14.58 -17.99
C LYS A 166 12.07 -14.22 -19.47
N VAL A 167 11.19 -13.27 -19.84
CA VAL A 167 11.08 -12.78 -21.23
C VAL A 167 12.38 -12.08 -21.65
N ARG A 168 12.97 -11.27 -20.75
CA ARG A 168 14.24 -10.59 -21.01
C ARG A 168 15.42 -11.56 -21.16
N GLU A 169 15.48 -12.58 -20.32
CA GLU A 169 16.50 -13.64 -20.41
C GLU A 169 16.38 -14.40 -21.73
N ALA A 170 15.17 -14.74 -22.15
CA ALA A 170 14.93 -15.38 -23.44
C ALA A 170 15.41 -14.53 -24.63
N GLY A 171 15.45 -13.22 -24.49
CA GLY A 171 15.95 -12.29 -25.51
C GLY A 171 17.47 -12.11 -25.60
N ARG A 172 18.24 -12.69 -24.64
CA ARG A 172 19.71 -12.56 -24.57
C ARG A 172 20.48 -13.64 -25.31
N GLY A 173 19.77 -14.61 -25.88
CA GLY A 173 20.33 -15.71 -26.66
C GLY A 173 20.85 -15.31 -28.04
#